data_51a98626086749a499c85fb8a9bb39e3
#
_entry.id   51a98626086749a499c85fb8a9bb39e3
#
_cell.length_a   1.000
_cell.length_b   1.000
_cell.length_c   1.000
_cell.angle_alpha   90.00
_cell.angle_beta   90.00
_cell.angle_gamma   90.00
#
_symmetry.space_group_name_H-M   'P 1'
#
loop_
_entity.id
_entity.type
_entity.pdbx_description
1 polymer ?
#
loop_
_entity_poly.entity_id
_entity_poly.type
_entity_poly.pdbx_seq_one_letter_code
_entity_poly.pdbx_strand_id
1 'polypeptide(L)'
;MNQLSGFVSLHPYFKVPPDKMPHLKAILPEFATKTRNKTGNLFYEFTINGDEVFCREGYVNAEALLAHLDNVSAMLAQALTMSELVRIEVHGPAAELEKLKEPLADLKPAWFVLAT
;
A
#
# COMPACT_ATOMS: atom_id res chain seq x y z
N MET A 1 8.04 0.31 -26.68
CA MET A 1 7.68 0.81 -25.34
C MET A 1 6.99 -0.29 -24.55
N ASN A 2 7.46 -0.53 -23.35
CA ASN A 2 6.88 -1.57 -22.50
C ASN A 2 5.74 -0.99 -21.65
N GLN A 3 4.68 -1.75 -21.53
CA GLN A 3 3.57 -1.44 -20.64
C GLN A 3 3.65 -2.33 -19.41
N LEU A 4 3.38 -1.74 -18.26
CA LEU A 4 3.23 -2.54 -17.05
C LEU A 4 1.85 -3.21 -17.08
N SER A 5 1.84 -4.51 -16.87
CA SER A 5 0.61 -5.30 -16.83
C SER A 5 0.85 -6.55 -15.98
N GLY A 6 -0.21 -7.06 -15.38
CA GLY A 6 -0.13 -8.27 -14.57
C GLY A 6 0.50 -8.08 -13.19
N PHE A 7 0.84 -6.86 -12.81
CA PHE A 7 1.36 -6.58 -11.49
C PHE A 7 0.24 -6.51 -10.47
N VAL A 8 0.62 -6.52 -9.18
CA VAL A 8 -0.30 -6.37 -8.06
C VAL A 8 -0.15 -4.96 -7.51
N SER A 9 -1.25 -4.27 -7.23
CA SER A 9 -1.19 -2.94 -6.61
C SER A 9 -2.03 -2.89 -5.36
N LEU A 10 -1.52 -2.17 -4.36
CA LEU A 10 -2.17 -1.96 -3.07
C LEU A 10 -2.54 -0.49 -2.96
N HIS A 11 -3.75 -0.22 -2.51
CA HIS A 11 -4.31 1.14 -2.47
C HIS A 11 -4.93 1.40 -1.10
N PRO A 12 -4.13 1.77 -0.09
CA PRO A 12 -4.66 2.15 1.22
C PRO A 12 -5.05 3.62 1.26
N TYR A 13 -6.16 3.90 1.94
CA TYR A 13 -6.68 5.26 2.17
C TYR A 13 -6.70 5.50 3.68
N PHE A 14 -5.96 6.52 4.13
CA PHE A 14 -5.87 6.87 5.55
C PHE A 14 -6.55 8.20 5.80
N LYS A 15 -7.40 8.26 6.82
CA LYS A 15 -7.96 9.53 7.31
C LYS A 15 -7.11 10.00 8.47
N VAL A 16 -6.70 11.27 8.43
CA VAL A 16 -5.73 11.83 9.37
C VAL A 16 -6.31 13.08 10.03
N PRO A 17 -6.42 13.12 11.37
CA PRO A 17 -6.83 14.34 12.06
C PRO A 17 -5.87 15.48 11.75
N PRO A 18 -6.37 16.73 11.64
CA PRO A 18 -5.52 17.86 11.25
C PRO A 18 -4.29 18.07 12.15
N ASP A 19 -4.43 17.84 13.45
CA ASP A 19 -3.32 17.99 14.41
C ASP A 19 -2.26 16.88 14.25
N LYS A 20 -2.59 15.76 13.64
CA LYS A 20 -1.67 14.64 13.39
C LYS A 20 -1.01 14.71 12.03
N MET A 21 -1.56 15.49 11.09
CA MET A 21 -1.06 15.52 9.72
C MET A 21 0.43 15.89 9.62
N PRO A 22 0.95 16.90 10.33
CA PRO A 22 2.37 17.20 10.28
C PRO A 22 3.25 16.04 10.75
N HIS A 23 2.80 15.32 11.77
CA HIS A 23 3.54 14.18 12.32
C HIS A 23 3.55 13.01 11.34
N LEU A 24 2.42 12.73 10.71
CA LEU A 24 2.35 11.67 9.71
C LEU A 24 3.21 12.01 8.49
N LYS A 25 3.10 13.24 7.98
CA LYS A 25 3.91 13.67 6.83
C LYS A 25 5.41 13.51 7.08
N ALA A 26 5.85 13.68 8.33
CA ALA A 26 7.26 13.58 8.66
C ALA A 26 7.83 12.17 8.46
N ILE A 27 7.01 11.12 8.54
CA ILE A 27 7.46 9.74 8.38
C ILE A 27 7.25 9.18 6.98
N LEU A 28 6.48 9.86 6.11
CA LEU A 28 6.22 9.36 4.76
C LEU A 28 7.49 9.16 3.91
N PRO A 29 8.48 10.07 3.94
CA PRO A 29 9.71 9.85 3.19
C PRO A 29 10.47 8.59 3.57
N GLU A 30 10.41 8.19 4.84
CA GLU A 30 11.08 6.97 5.29
C GLU A 30 10.40 5.71 4.73
N PHE A 31 9.07 5.70 4.66
CA PHE A 31 8.35 4.63 3.96
C PHE A 31 8.83 4.50 2.52
N ALA A 32 8.91 5.63 1.82
CA ALA A 32 9.33 5.64 0.42
C ALA A 32 10.76 5.13 0.26
N THR A 33 11.67 5.59 1.11
CA THR A 33 13.08 5.16 1.06
C THR A 33 13.22 3.67 1.30
N LYS A 34 12.51 3.13 2.29
CA LYS A 34 12.56 1.69 2.59
C LYS A 34 11.98 0.84 1.47
N THR A 35 10.99 1.36 0.76
CA THR A 35 10.24 0.58 -0.23
C THR A 35 10.89 0.63 -1.62
N ARG A 36 11.28 1.82 -2.07
CA ARG A 36 11.81 2.00 -3.44
C ARG A 36 13.11 1.27 -3.69
N ASN A 37 13.85 0.91 -2.64
CA ASN A 37 15.08 0.14 -2.74
C ASN A 37 14.85 -1.35 -2.92
N LYS A 38 13.64 -1.84 -2.72
CA LYS A 38 13.39 -3.27 -2.70
C LYS A 38 13.11 -3.81 -4.09
N THR A 39 13.72 -4.96 -4.38
CA THR A 39 13.43 -5.71 -5.60
C THR A 39 11.95 -6.09 -5.60
N GLY A 40 11.29 -5.87 -6.71
CA GLY A 40 9.88 -6.22 -6.87
C GLY A 40 8.92 -5.06 -6.64
N ASN A 41 9.37 -3.94 -6.09
CA ASN A 41 8.54 -2.73 -6.05
C ASN A 41 8.66 -2.00 -7.39
N LEU A 42 7.52 -1.65 -7.97
CA LEU A 42 7.44 -0.96 -9.25
C LEU A 42 7.25 0.54 -9.10
N PHE A 43 6.43 0.95 -8.13
CA PHE A 43 6.21 2.36 -7.78
C PHE A 43 5.67 2.44 -6.37
N TYR A 44 5.95 3.58 -5.71
CA TYR A 44 5.51 3.79 -4.33
C TYR A 44 5.46 5.28 -4.06
N GLU A 45 4.25 5.84 -3.95
CA GLU A 45 4.05 7.28 -3.83
C GLU A 45 2.86 7.59 -2.94
N PHE A 46 3.04 8.59 -2.07
CA PHE A 46 1.94 9.11 -1.25
C PHE A 46 1.35 10.35 -1.91
N THR A 47 0.03 10.47 -1.87
CA THR A 47 -0.69 11.66 -2.30
C THR A 47 -1.65 12.08 -1.20
N ILE A 48 -2.00 13.36 -1.15
CA ILE A 48 -2.82 13.90 -0.08
C ILE A 48 -3.96 14.73 -0.67
N ASN A 49 -5.16 14.48 -0.15
CA ASN A 49 -6.35 15.27 -0.46
C ASN A 49 -7.00 15.66 0.86
N GLY A 50 -6.76 16.90 1.31
CA GLY A 50 -7.30 17.38 2.58
C GLY A 50 -6.80 16.57 3.77
N ASP A 51 -7.71 15.89 4.45
CA ASP A 51 -7.39 15.04 5.59
C ASP A 51 -7.16 13.57 5.20
N GLU A 52 -7.13 13.26 3.92
CA GLU A 52 -6.95 11.90 3.43
C GLU A 52 -5.58 11.72 2.80
N VAL A 53 -4.86 10.70 3.25
CA VAL A 53 -3.58 10.30 2.68
C VAL A 53 -3.77 8.99 1.95
N PHE A 54 -3.31 8.94 0.71
CA PHE A 54 -3.39 7.78 -0.15
C PHE A 54 -1.99 7.33 -0.55
N CYS A 55 -1.77 6.02 -0.62
CA CYS A 55 -0.55 5.47 -1.18
C CYS A 55 -0.90 4.68 -2.43
N ARG A 56 -0.27 5.02 -3.55
CA ARG A 56 -0.32 4.16 -4.73
C ARG A 56 0.97 3.39 -4.81
N GLU A 57 0.86 2.07 -4.88
CA GLU A 57 2.03 1.21 -4.81
C GLU A 57 1.79 -0.05 -5.62
N GLY A 58 2.83 -0.47 -6.35
CA GLY A 58 2.76 -1.64 -7.21
C GLY A 58 3.94 -2.58 -7.02
N TYR A 59 3.67 -3.87 -7.20
CA TYR A 59 4.63 -4.95 -6.97
C TYR A 59 4.54 -5.96 -8.10
N VAL A 60 5.68 -6.58 -8.41
CA VAL A 60 5.73 -7.55 -9.52
C VAL A 60 4.84 -8.76 -9.28
N ASN A 61 4.60 -9.14 -8.01
CA ASN A 61 3.77 -10.29 -7.64
C ASN A 61 3.32 -10.18 -6.19
N ALA A 62 2.52 -11.15 -5.74
CA ALA A 62 2.01 -11.21 -4.38
C ALA A 62 3.13 -11.31 -3.34
N GLU A 63 4.14 -12.12 -3.63
CA GLU A 63 5.26 -12.33 -2.72
C GLU A 63 6.01 -11.02 -2.43
N ALA A 64 6.22 -10.19 -3.46
CA ALA A 64 6.86 -8.90 -3.30
C ALA A 64 6.03 -7.94 -2.45
N LEU A 65 4.70 -7.96 -2.60
CA LEU A 65 3.79 -7.16 -1.77
C LEU A 65 3.86 -7.59 -0.31
N LEU A 66 3.84 -8.90 -0.04
CA LEU A 66 3.92 -9.42 1.32
C LEU A 66 5.25 -9.08 1.98
N ALA A 67 6.35 -9.17 1.23
CA ALA A 67 7.66 -8.77 1.72
C ALA A 67 7.70 -7.29 2.09
N HIS A 68 7.02 -6.43 1.31
CA HIS A 68 6.91 -5.01 1.61
C HIS A 68 6.18 -4.79 2.95
N LEU A 69 5.02 -5.43 3.14
CA LEU A 69 4.25 -5.25 4.36
C LEU A 69 5.04 -5.68 5.59
N ASP A 70 5.80 -6.77 5.49
CA ASP A 70 6.69 -7.20 6.55
C ASP A 70 7.79 -6.17 6.82
N ASN A 71 8.39 -5.64 5.77
CA ASN A 71 9.47 -4.66 5.86
C ASN A 71 9.05 -3.35 6.53
N VAL A 72 7.81 -2.92 6.34
CA VAL A 72 7.31 -1.64 6.89
C VAL A 72 6.36 -1.82 8.07
N SER A 73 6.23 -3.03 8.61
CA SER A 73 5.22 -3.34 9.62
C SER A 73 5.28 -2.43 10.86
N ALA A 74 6.48 -2.17 11.38
CA ALA A 74 6.65 -1.30 12.55
C ALA A 74 6.27 0.16 12.22
N MET A 75 6.64 0.65 11.04
CA MET A 75 6.30 2.00 10.61
C MET A 75 4.80 2.13 10.35
N LEU A 76 4.18 1.08 9.79
CA LEU A 76 2.74 1.08 9.57
C LEU A 76 1.99 1.12 10.90
N ALA A 77 2.44 0.36 11.89
CA ALA A 77 1.85 0.42 13.24
C ALA A 77 1.95 1.82 13.82
N GLN A 78 3.07 2.50 13.63
CA GLN A 78 3.24 3.89 14.06
C GLN A 78 2.26 4.83 13.32
N ALA A 79 2.15 4.69 12.01
CA ALA A 79 1.24 5.51 11.21
C ALA A 79 -0.21 5.33 11.65
N LEU A 80 -0.61 4.12 12.04
CA LEU A 80 -1.97 3.82 12.49
C LEU A 80 -2.27 4.35 13.90
N THR A 81 -1.28 4.84 14.65
CA THR A 81 -1.54 5.60 15.88
C THR A 81 -1.96 7.04 15.59
N MET A 82 -1.71 7.53 14.37
CA MET A 82 -1.97 8.91 13.95
C MET A 82 -3.03 9.01 12.85
N SER A 83 -3.57 7.88 12.42
CA SER A 83 -4.51 7.85 11.29
C SER A 83 -5.43 6.64 11.39
N GLU A 84 -6.49 6.64 10.59
CA GLU A 84 -7.40 5.52 10.47
C GLU A 84 -7.38 5.00 9.03
N LEU A 85 -7.17 3.70 8.85
CA LEU A 85 -7.27 3.06 7.55
C LEU A 85 -8.76 2.90 7.24
N VAL A 86 -9.29 3.76 6.37
CA VAL A 86 -10.73 3.79 6.08
C VAL A 86 -11.13 2.92 4.89
N ARG A 87 -10.17 2.60 4.01
CA ARG A 87 -10.39 1.74 2.86
C ARG A 87 -9.06 1.19 2.39
N ILE A 88 -9.07 -0.04 1.91
CA ILE A 88 -7.92 -0.62 1.23
C ILE A 88 -8.42 -1.46 0.05
N GLU A 89 -7.77 -1.29 -1.09
CA GLU A 89 -8.06 -2.04 -2.31
C GLU A 89 -6.82 -2.79 -2.76
N VAL A 90 -7.04 -3.96 -3.33
CA VAL A 90 -5.95 -4.75 -3.94
C VAL A 90 -6.37 -5.08 -5.36
N HIS A 91 -5.55 -4.73 -6.34
CA HIS A 91 -5.81 -4.94 -7.75
C HIS A 91 -4.76 -5.87 -8.34
N GLY A 92 -5.16 -6.77 -9.22
CA GLY A 92 -4.22 -7.63 -9.89
C GLY A 92 -4.83 -8.87 -10.53
N PRO A 93 -3.99 -9.74 -11.09
CA PRO A 93 -4.45 -11.00 -11.67
C PRO A 93 -5.04 -11.92 -10.59
N ALA A 94 -6.09 -12.66 -10.95
CA ALA A 94 -6.78 -13.53 -10.01
C ALA A 94 -5.82 -14.47 -9.24
N ALA A 95 -4.86 -15.06 -9.93
CA ALA A 95 -3.93 -16.00 -9.31
C ALA A 95 -3.07 -15.34 -8.23
N GLU A 96 -2.66 -14.08 -8.44
CA GLU A 96 -1.87 -13.34 -7.45
C GLU A 96 -2.73 -12.89 -6.28
N LEU A 97 -3.96 -12.44 -6.55
CA LEU A 97 -4.88 -12.02 -5.48
C LEU A 97 -5.24 -13.18 -4.55
N GLU A 98 -5.36 -14.39 -5.10
CA GLU A 98 -5.67 -15.58 -4.32
C GLU A 98 -4.62 -15.82 -3.22
N LYS A 99 -3.34 -15.56 -3.51
CA LYS A 99 -2.25 -15.68 -2.55
C LYS A 99 -2.33 -14.66 -1.41
N LEU A 100 -3.04 -13.56 -1.62
CA LEU A 100 -3.11 -12.45 -0.67
C LEU A 100 -4.34 -12.50 0.22
N LYS A 101 -5.35 -13.28 -0.13
CA LYS A 101 -6.63 -13.28 0.59
C LYS A 101 -6.49 -13.67 2.05
N GLU A 102 -5.73 -14.72 2.34
CA GLU A 102 -5.52 -15.14 3.72
C GLU A 102 -4.61 -14.19 4.50
N PRO A 103 -3.41 -13.82 3.98
CA PRO A 103 -2.54 -12.88 4.69
C PRO A 103 -3.17 -11.51 4.96
N LEU A 104 -4.04 -11.02 4.07
CA LEU A 104 -4.64 -9.69 4.20
C LEU A 104 -6.07 -9.71 4.72
N ALA A 105 -6.55 -10.86 5.17
CA ALA A 105 -7.96 -11.03 5.58
C ALA A 105 -8.39 -10.01 6.66
N ASP A 106 -7.53 -9.73 7.64
CA ASP A 106 -7.84 -8.84 8.74
C ASP A 106 -8.03 -7.38 8.30
N LEU A 107 -7.45 -7.00 7.17
CA LEU A 107 -7.59 -5.65 6.62
C LEU A 107 -8.89 -5.49 5.84
N LYS A 108 -9.57 -6.59 5.53
CA LYS A 108 -10.85 -6.61 4.80
C LYS A 108 -10.80 -5.79 3.50
N PRO A 109 -9.84 -6.08 2.60
CA PRO A 109 -9.70 -5.29 1.40
C PRO A 109 -10.80 -5.56 0.39
N ALA A 110 -11.02 -4.56 -0.49
CA ALA A 110 -11.81 -4.76 -1.69
C ALA A 110 -10.88 -5.36 -2.76
N TRP A 111 -11.30 -6.43 -3.39
CA TRP A 111 -10.50 -7.18 -4.37
C TRP A 111 -10.95 -6.83 -5.78
N PHE A 112 -10.02 -6.33 -6.58
CA PHE A 112 -10.29 -5.95 -7.96
C PHE A 112 -9.46 -6.82 -8.88
N VAL A 113 -10.13 -7.72 -9.61
CA VAL A 113 -9.48 -8.70 -10.47
C VAL A 113 -9.20 -8.10 -11.84
N LEU A 114 -7.98 -8.28 -12.33
CA LEU A 114 -7.60 -7.81 -13.66
C LEU A 114 -8.54 -8.40 -14.72
N ALA A 115 -9.12 -7.52 -15.54
CA ALA A 115 -10.12 -7.90 -16.54
C ALA A 115 -9.63 -7.80 -17.99
N THR A 116 -8.43 -7.26 -18.20
CA THR A 116 -7.89 -7.02 -19.55
C THR A 116 -6.49 -7.58 -19.76
#